data_6adfd7ff2ed4ac56868eec5521dafaf5
#
_entry.id   6adfd7ff2ed4ac56868eec5521dafaf5
#
_cell.length_a   1.000
_cell.length_b   1.000
_cell.length_c   1.000
_cell.angle_alpha   90.00
_cell.angle_beta   90.00
_cell.angle_gamma   90.00
#
_symmetry.space_group_name_H-M   'P 1'
#
loop_
_entity.id
_entity.type
_entity.pdbx_description
1 polymer ?
#
loop_
_entity_poly.entity_id
_entity_poly.type
_entity_poly.pdbx_seq_one_letter_code
_entity_poly.pdbx_strand_id
1 'polypeptide(L)'
;MAYFDCQGAFFLYSGKRTNEAILVAEKLGIKWYEVNHMDFDEKLDEEAIPKEVTIEFIWNTFIRSLEGNSFVNSQGFENKVLKVTDAYILKESANGKQSKVKKDLFKWIVDRIRHYGFAQAIDLRNEFHSQASSFVTLIFAQIPMFKVTYNPRCIKFNDQYKL
;
A
#
# COMPACT_ATOMS: atom_id res chain seq x y z
N MET A 1 -29.92 -16.07 19.16
CA MET A 1 -28.46 -16.24 19.35
C MET A 1 -28.07 -17.47 18.59
N ALA A 2 -27.41 -17.34 17.44
CA ALA A 2 -26.92 -18.49 16.68
C ALA A 2 -25.54 -18.88 17.22
N TYR A 3 -25.46 -20.05 17.81
CA TYR A 3 -24.17 -20.65 18.18
C TYR A 3 -23.54 -21.20 16.90
N PHE A 4 -22.44 -20.61 16.47
CA PHE A 4 -21.56 -21.23 15.48
C PHE A 4 -20.73 -22.27 16.21
N ASP A 5 -21.01 -23.52 15.94
CA ASP A 5 -20.21 -24.65 16.43
C ASP A 5 -18.92 -24.70 15.58
N CYS A 6 -17.89 -24.02 16.06
CA CYS A 6 -16.57 -24.06 15.43
C CYS A 6 -15.92 -25.41 15.75
N GLN A 7 -16.01 -26.36 14.84
CA GLN A 7 -15.38 -27.69 14.96
C GLN A 7 -13.83 -27.64 14.84
N GLY A 8 -13.21 -26.49 14.84
CA GLY A 8 -11.76 -26.31 14.86
C GLY A 8 -11.35 -24.84 14.90
N ALA A 9 -10.26 -24.57 15.57
CA ALA A 9 -9.58 -23.28 15.52
C ALA A 9 -8.32 -23.39 14.67
N PHE A 10 -8.10 -22.41 13.81
CA PHE A 10 -6.86 -22.30 13.04
C PHE A 10 -6.40 -20.85 13.02
N PHE A 11 -5.08 -20.66 12.97
CA PHE A 11 -4.47 -19.36 12.79
C PHE A 11 -3.85 -19.26 11.42
N LEU A 12 -4.20 -18.20 10.70
CA LEU A 12 -3.50 -17.75 9.50
C LEU A 12 -2.44 -16.74 9.95
N TYR A 13 -1.18 -16.94 9.57
CA TYR A 13 -0.12 -16.01 9.93
C TYR A 13 0.86 -15.82 8.77
N SER A 14 1.45 -14.65 8.71
CA SER A 14 2.59 -14.35 7.86
C SER A 14 3.75 -13.86 8.73
N GLY A 15 4.89 -14.53 8.70
CA GLY A 15 6.06 -14.16 9.45
C GLY A 15 6.63 -15.26 10.38
N LYS A 16 7.54 -14.88 11.28
CA LYS A 16 8.18 -15.83 12.21
C LYS A 16 7.29 -16.08 13.41
N ARG A 17 7.02 -17.34 13.70
CA ARG A 17 6.36 -17.79 14.92
C ARG A 17 7.33 -17.75 16.10
N THR A 18 6.86 -17.33 17.28
CA THR A 18 7.62 -17.53 18.51
C THR A 18 7.45 -18.96 19.00
N ASN A 19 8.45 -19.51 19.67
CA ASN A 19 8.36 -20.86 20.26
C ASN A 19 7.20 -20.97 21.25
N GLU A 20 6.90 -19.91 22.00
CA GLU A 20 5.77 -19.85 22.93
C GLU A 20 4.43 -19.96 22.22
N ALA A 21 4.25 -19.26 21.09
CA ALA A 21 3.03 -19.35 20.31
C ALA A 21 2.80 -20.76 19.75
N ILE A 22 3.86 -21.44 19.31
CA ILE A 22 3.80 -22.83 18.84
C ILE A 22 3.34 -23.76 19.98
N LEU A 23 3.95 -23.67 21.13
CA LEU A 23 3.61 -24.51 22.30
C LEU A 23 2.17 -24.31 22.79
N VAL A 24 1.69 -23.05 22.78
CA VAL A 24 0.30 -22.77 23.17
C VAL A 24 -0.68 -23.36 22.15
N ALA A 25 -0.41 -23.20 20.87
CA ALA A 25 -1.29 -23.74 19.83
C ALA A 25 -1.34 -25.27 19.86
N GLU A 26 -0.21 -25.94 20.02
CA GLU A 26 -0.14 -27.40 20.18
C GLU A 26 -0.96 -27.90 21.39
N LYS A 27 -0.84 -27.23 22.54
CA LYS A 27 -1.62 -27.57 23.74
C LYS A 27 -3.12 -27.39 23.54
N LEU A 28 -3.53 -26.44 22.71
CA LEU A 28 -4.94 -26.15 22.41
C LEU A 28 -5.47 -26.93 21.21
N GLY A 29 -4.64 -27.78 20.56
CA GLY A 29 -5.02 -28.49 19.34
C GLY A 29 -5.28 -27.60 18.12
N ILE A 30 -4.71 -26.39 18.12
CA ILE A 30 -4.88 -25.41 17.06
C ILE A 30 -3.93 -25.75 15.92
N LYS A 31 -4.48 -25.89 14.72
CA LYS A 31 -3.69 -26.09 13.50
C LYS A 31 -3.16 -24.76 12.98
N TRP A 32 -1.89 -24.74 12.62
CA TRP A 32 -1.25 -23.62 11.94
C TRP A 32 -1.28 -23.81 10.43
N TYR A 33 -1.61 -22.76 9.72
CA TYR A 33 -1.44 -22.67 8.28
C TYR A 33 -0.53 -21.47 8.00
N GLU A 34 0.65 -21.76 7.48
CA GLU A 34 1.52 -20.71 6.96
C GLU A 34 0.92 -20.21 5.66
N VAL A 35 0.60 -18.93 5.65
CA VAL A 35 0.07 -18.28 4.48
C VAL A 35 1.13 -17.30 4.04
N ASN A 36 1.76 -17.58 2.90
CA ASN A 36 2.57 -16.59 2.25
C ASN A 36 1.69 -15.44 1.80
N HIS A 37 2.13 -14.21 1.98
CA HIS A 37 1.41 -13.02 1.49
C HIS A 37 1.04 -13.13 -0.01
N MET A 38 1.80 -13.93 -0.76
CA MET A 38 1.54 -14.19 -2.18
C MET A 38 0.35 -15.13 -2.45
N ASP A 39 -0.05 -15.94 -1.48
CA ASP A 39 -1.13 -16.94 -1.66
C ASP A 39 -2.53 -16.30 -1.66
N PHE A 40 -2.64 -15.03 -1.21
CA PHE A 40 -3.89 -14.26 -1.27
C PHE A 40 -3.98 -13.33 -2.47
N ASP A 41 -2.90 -13.21 -3.23
CA ASP A 41 -2.82 -12.32 -4.37
C ASP A 41 -3.08 -13.12 -5.67
N GLU A 42 -4.28 -13.71 -5.82
CA GLU A 42 -4.71 -14.17 -7.15
C GLU A 42 -4.68 -12.98 -8.11
N LYS A 43 -3.86 -13.10 -9.15
CA LYS A 43 -3.86 -12.12 -10.22
C LYS A 43 -5.24 -12.05 -10.84
N LEU A 44 -5.71 -10.86 -11.09
CA LEU A 44 -6.95 -10.68 -11.84
C LEU A 44 -6.75 -11.20 -13.26
N ASP A 45 -7.78 -11.87 -13.81
CA ASP A 45 -7.81 -12.32 -15.21
C ASP A 45 -7.78 -11.11 -16.17
N GLU A 46 -8.35 -9.99 -15.72
CA GLU A 46 -8.32 -8.71 -16.43
C GLU A 46 -7.57 -7.65 -15.61
N GLU A 47 -6.86 -6.75 -16.30
CA GLU A 47 -6.14 -5.65 -15.65
C GLU A 47 -7.12 -4.67 -14.98
N ALA A 48 -6.90 -4.41 -13.68
CA ALA A 48 -7.74 -3.49 -12.89
C ALA A 48 -7.51 -2.01 -13.22
N ILE A 49 -6.51 -1.68 -14.02
CA ILE A 49 -6.20 -0.33 -14.50
C ILE A 49 -6.06 -0.36 -16.02
N PRO A 50 -6.65 0.61 -16.76
CA PRO A 50 -6.44 0.75 -18.20
C PRO A 50 -4.95 0.80 -18.57
N LYS A 51 -4.56 0.18 -19.68
CA LYS A 51 -3.15 0.08 -20.13
C LYS A 51 -2.48 1.44 -20.32
N GLU A 52 -3.26 2.43 -20.66
CA GLU A 52 -2.82 3.81 -20.88
C GLU A 52 -2.38 4.51 -19.58
N VAL A 53 -2.89 4.05 -18.42
CA VAL A 53 -2.54 4.58 -17.10
C VAL A 53 -1.19 4.03 -16.65
N THR A 54 -0.12 4.50 -17.27
CA THR A 54 1.25 4.15 -16.92
C THR A 54 1.78 5.03 -15.78
N ILE A 55 2.89 4.60 -15.15
CA ILE A 55 3.55 5.47 -14.16
C ILE A 55 4.03 6.79 -14.78
N GLU A 56 4.46 6.78 -16.03
CA GLU A 56 4.87 7.97 -16.78
C GLU A 56 3.71 8.94 -16.96
N PHE A 57 2.53 8.43 -17.34
CA PHE A 57 1.31 9.23 -17.43
C PHE A 57 0.95 9.85 -16.09
N ILE A 58 0.87 9.06 -15.01
CA ILE A 58 0.56 9.52 -13.66
C ILE A 58 1.58 10.56 -13.20
N TRP A 59 2.87 10.29 -13.43
CA TRP A 59 3.96 11.15 -12.99
C TRP A 59 3.91 12.52 -13.65
N ASN A 60 3.74 12.54 -14.95
CA ASN A 60 3.77 13.77 -15.72
C ASN A 60 2.47 14.59 -15.61
N THR A 61 1.32 13.91 -15.53
CA THR A 61 0.01 14.57 -15.50
C THR A 61 -0.35 15.05 -14.08
N PHE A 62 -0.06 14.25 -13.05
CA PHE A 62 -0.52 14.54 -11.70
C PHE A 62 0.61 14.84 -10.72
N ILE A 63 1.64 13.96 -10.63
CA ILE A 63 2.63 14.09 -9.57
C ILE A 63 3.50 15.33 -9.74
N ARG A 64 3.85 15.71 -10.97
CA ARG A 64 4.62 16.94 -11.23
C ARG A 64 3.88 18.21 -10.82
N SER A 65 2.55 18.23 -10.96
CA SER A 65 1.74 19.39 -10.55
C SER A 65 1.65 19.59 -9.04
N LEU A 66 2.09 18.59 -8.26
CA LEU A 66 2.12 18.69 -6.79
C LEU A 66 3.37 19.40 -6.26
N GLU A 67 4.34 19.75 -7.11
CA GLU A 67 5.55 20.49 -6.69
C GLU A 67 5.16 21.83 -6.04
N GLY A 68 5.77 22.13 -4.90
CA GLY A 68 5.49 23.31 -4.09
C GLY A 68 4.31 23.16 -3.11
N ASN A 69 3.47 22.15 -3.25
CA ASN A 69 2.31 21.96 -2.38
C ASN A 69 2.66 21.25 -1.07
N SER A 70 1.84 21.53 -0.06
CA SER A 70 1.89 20.86 1.25
C SER A 70 0.64 20.02 1.45
N PHE A 71 0.80 18.86 2.09
CA PHE A 71 -0.28 17.92 2.39
C PHE A 71 -0.16 17.41 3.83
N VAL A 72 -1.30 17.28 4.49
CA VAL A 72 -1.38 16.75 5.85
C VAL A 72 -1.73 15.26 5.79
N ASN A 73 -0.96 14.42 6.45
CA ASN A 73 -1.24 12.99 6.51
C ASN A 73 -2.35 12.67 7.55
N SER A 74 -2.79 11.41 7.61
CA SER A 74 -3.84 10.95 8.53
C SER A 74 -3.51 11.11 10.03
N GLN A 75 -2.27 11.44 10.37
CA GLN A 75 -1.80 11.69 11.73
C GLN A 75 -1.66 13.20 12.05
N GLY A 76 -2.05 14.07 11.12
CA GLY A 76 -1.95 15.52 11.28
C GLY A 76 -0.58 16.11 10.95
N PHE A 77 0.39 15.31 10.46
CA PHE A 77 1.71 15.82 10.10
C PHE A 77 1.75 16.34 8.67
N GLU A 78 2.26 17.58 8.53
CA GLU A 78 2.46 18.19 7.22
C GLU A 78 3.66 17.57 6.50
N ASN A 79 3.53 17.42 5.19
CA ASN A 79 4.60 17.03 4.27
C ASN A 79 4.56 17.97 3.07
N LYS A 80 5.66 18.62 2.75
CA LYS A 80 5.80 19.51 1.60
C LYS A 80 6.53 18.82 0.46
N VAL A 81 6.02 18.93 -0.75
CA VAL A 81 6.69 18.50 -1.98
C VAL A 81 7.60 19.63 -2.43
N LEU A 82 8.89 19.51 -2.23
CA LEU A 82 9.85 20.55 -2.59
C LEU A 82 10.20 20.53 -4.07
N LYS A 83 10.37 19.33 -4.63
CA LYS A 83 10.77 19.16 -6.03
C LYS A 83 10.34 17.79 -6.55
N VAL A 84 9.87 17.75 -7.80
CA VAL A 84 9.59 16.52 -8.53
C VAL A 84 10.54 16.40 -9.71
N THR A 85 11.37 15.35 -9.73
CA THR A 85 12.30 15.03 -10.83
C THR A 85 11.79 13.81 -11.59
N ASP A 86 12.50 13.38 -12.63
CA ASP A 86 12.16 12.15 -13.36
C ASP A 86 12.34 10.87 -12.53
N ALA A 87 13.15 10.92 -11.47
CA ALA A 87 13.52 9.75 -10.68
C ALA A 87 12.98 9.74 -9.25
N TYR A 88 12.61 10.90 -8.68
CA TYR A 88 12.18 11.00 -7.28
C TYR A 88 11.40 12.28 -6.97
N ILE A 89 10.69 12.25 -5.86
CA ILE A 89 10.15 13.43 -5.18
C ILE A 89 11.09 13.79 -4.03
N LEU A 90 11.56 15.03 -3.97
CA LEU A 90 12.18 15.61 -2.77
C LEU A 90 11.07 16.15 -1.89
N LYS A 91 10.91 15.60 -0.71
CA LYS A 91 9.93 16.05 0.27
C LYS A 91 10.59 16.60 1.54
N GLU A 92 9.88 17.46 2.24
CA GLU A 92 10.16 17.91 3.58
C GLU A 92 9.04 17.51 4.53
N SER A 93 9.38 16.94 5.67
CA SER A 93 8.43 16.57 6.72
C SER A 93 8.24 17.71 7.72
N ALA A 94 7.22 17.65 8.57
CA ALA A 94 6.86 18.68 9.55
C ALA A 94 8.02 19.15 10.47
N ASN A 95 9.03 18.30 10.69
CA ASN A 95 10.23 18.63 11.45
C ASN A 95 11.38 19.20 10.59
N GLY A 96 11.12 19.61 9.35
CA GLY A 96 12.10 20.17 8.43
C GLY A 96 13.05 19.15 7.79
N LYS A 97 12.91 17.85 8.08
CA LYS A 97 13.76 16.82 7.49
C LYS A 97 13.41 16.58 6.03
N GLN A 98 14.39 16.75 5.16
CA GLN A 98 14.26 16.46 3.73
C GLN A 98 14.64 15.01 3.42
N SER A 99 13.93 14.42 2.47
CA SER A 99 14.21 13.06 1.99
C SER A 99 13.72 12.85 0.55
N LYS A 100 14.39 11.94 -0.16
CA LYS A 100 14.02 11.55 -1.53
C LYS A 100 13.13 10.32 -1.48
N VAL A 101 12.02 10.38 -2.20
CA VAL A 101 11.10 9.25 -2.39
C VAL A 101 11.17 8.85 -3.86
N LYS A 102 11.73 7.67 -4.13
CA LYS A 102 12.01 7.19 -5.50
C LYS A 102 10.72 6.94 -6.28
N LYS A 103 10.74 7.20 -7.58
CA LYS A 103 9.64 6.91 -8.53
C LYS A 103 9.27 5.43 -8.55
N ASP A 104 10.25 4.53 -8.34
CA ASP A 104 10.04 3.08 -8.32
C ASP A 104 9.01 2.62 -7.29
N LEU A 105 8.88 3.33 -6.13
CA LEU A 105 7.86 3.01 -5.14
C LEU A 105 6.45 3.27 -5.69
N PHE A 106 6.29 4.33 -6.47
CA PHE A 106 5.01 4.66 -7.12
C PHE A 106 4.72 3.69 -8.26
N LYS A 107 5.74 3.35 -9.06
CA LYS A 107 5.62 2.35 -10.11
C LYS A 107 5.14 1.02 -9.56
N TRP A 108 5.76 0.53 -8.50
CA TRP A 108 5.38 -0.71 -7.84
C TRP A 108 3.90 -0.71 -7.40
N ILE A 109 3.41 0.39 -6.82
CA ILE A 109 1.99 0.53 -6.44
C ILE A 109 1.08 0.39 -7.66
N VAL A 110 1.40 1.09 -8.77
CA VAL A 110 0.60 1.04 -10.00
C VAL A 110 0.59 -0.37 -10.59
N ASP A 111 1.74 -1.03 -10.65
CA ASP A 111 1.87 -2.39 -11.16
C ASP A 111 1.06 -3.38 -10.29
N ARG A 112 1.12 -3.21 -8.96
CA ARG A 112 0.37 -4.05 -8.04
C ARG A 112 -1.14 -3.87 -8.17
N ILE A 113 -1.61 -2.62 -8.26
CA ILE A 113 -3.05 -2.36 -8.49
C ILE A 113 -3.49 -2.95 -9.84
N ARG A 114 -2.65 -2.87 -10.88
CA ARG A 114 -2.96 -3.43 -12.19
C ARG A 114 -3.20 -4.93 -12.13
N HIS A 115 -2.36 -5.66 -11.40
CA HIS A 115 -2.41 -7.12 -11.38
C HIS A 115 -3.35 -7.69 -10.32
N TYR A 116 -3.56 -6.98 -9.21
CA TYR A 116 -4.31 -7.48 -8.05
C TYR A 116 -5.52 -6.62 -7.68
N GLY A 117 -5.77 -5.52 -8.39
CA GLY A 117 -6.87 -4.59 -8.12
C GLY A 117 -6.61 -3.63 -6.97
N PHE A 118 -5.57 -3.83 -6.18
CA PHE A 118 -5.22 -2.98 -5.04
C PHE A 118 -3.75 -3.07 -4.66
N ALA A 119 -3.29 -2.11 -3.86
CA ALA A 119 -1.98 -2.15 -3.20
C ALA A 119 -2.12 -1.71 -1.74
N GLN A 120 -1.53 -2.46 -0.81
CA GLN A 120 -1.48 -2.10 0.60
C GLN A 120 -0.18 -1.36 0.94
N ALA A 121 -0.28 -0.33 1.79
CA ALA A 121 0.89 0.43 2.22
C ALA A 121 1.90 -0.40 3.04
N ILE A 122 1.43 -1.47 3.69
CA ILE A 122 2.28 -2.38 4.45
C ILE A 122 3.17 -3.22 3.52
N ASP A 123 2.65 -3.65 2.37
CA ASP A 123 3.41 -4.44 1.40
C ASP A 123 4.55 -3.62 0.81
N LEU A 124 4.28 -2.33 0.48
CA LEU A 124 5.33 -1.41 0.03
C LEU A 124 6.45 -1.27 1.07
N ARG A 125 6.09 -1.19 2.36
CA ARG A 125 7.07 -1.11 3.45
C ARG A 125 7.91 -2.39 3.55
N ASN A 126 7.28 -3.55 3.42
CA ASN A 126 7.94 -4.85 3.51
C ASN A 126 8.89 -5.07 2.32
N GLU A 127 8.42 -4.76 1.11
CA GLU A 127 9.19 -4.94 -0.13
C GLU A 127 10.44 -4.05 -0.19
N PHE A 128 10.29 -2.76 0.13
CA PHE A 128 11.38 -1.79 -0.02
C PHE A 128 12.07 -1.42 1.31
N HIS A 129 11.69 -2.03 2.42
CA HIS A 129 12.16 -1.64 3.77
C HIS A 129 12.09 -0.12 4.01
N SER A 130 11.08 0.54 3.40
CA SER A 130 11.00 1.99 3.31
C SER A 130 9.95 2.57 4.26
N GLN A 131 10.31 3.64 4.96
CA GLN A 131 9.37 4.44 5.76
C GLN A 131 8.53 5.41 4.90
N ALA A 132 8.70 5.41 3.57
CA ALA A 132 8.01 6.32 2.67
C ALA A 132 6.55 5.91 2.37
N SER A 133 6.09 4.73 2.80
CA SER A 133 4.76 4.20 2.48
C SER A 133 3.62 5.16 2.81
N SER A 134 3.71 5.86 3.95
CA SER A 134 2.71 6.88 4.33
C SER A 134 2.68 8.07 3.39
N PHE A 135 3.85 8.53 2.94
CA PHE A 135 3.95 9.63 1.99
C PHE A 135 3.47 9.22 0.59
N VAL A 136 3.86 8.03 0.12
CA VAL A 136 3.39 7.50 -1.17
C VAL A 136 1.86 7.42 -1.17
N THR A 137 1.25 6.88 -0.11
CA THR A 137 -0.21 6.84 0.04
C THR A 137 -0.84 8.24 0.02
N LEU A 138 -0.21 9.21 0.70
CA LEU A 138 -0.66 10.60 0.74
C LEU A 138 -0.67 11.24 -0.67
N ILE A 139 0.34 10.97 -1.47
CA ILE A 139 0.42 11.44 -2.86
C ILE A 139 -0.67 10.78 -3.73
N PHE A 140 -0.87 9.45 -3.63
CA PHE A 140 -1.94 8.78 -4.37
C PHE A 140 -3.33 9.31 -4.00
N ALA A 141 -3.55 9.74 -2.77
CA ALA A 141 -4.81 10.37 -2.34
C ALA A 141 -5.08 11.73 -3.03
N GLN A 142 -4.07 12.37 -3.63
CA GLN A 142 -4.22 13.60 -4.40
C GLN A 142 -4.55 13.36 -5.88
N ILE A 143 -4.50 12.12 -6.34
CA ILE A 143 -4.69 11.76 -7.75
C ILE A 143 -6.12 11.25 -7.93
N PRO A 144 -6.99 11.94 -8.70
CA PRO A 144 -8.43 11.63 -8.76
C PRO A 144 -8.76 10.21 -9.24
N MET A 145 -7.85 9.59 -10.01
CA MET A 145 -8.04 8.22 -10.51
C MET A 145 -7.80 7.14 -9.47
N PHE A 146 -7.40 7.49 -8.23
CA PHE A 146 -7.19 6.52 -7.16
C PHE A 146 -8.07 6.83 -5.96
N LYS A 147 -8.55 5.77 -5.31
CA LYS A 147 -9.21 5.80 -4.00
C LYS A 147 -8.27 5.26 -2.95
N VAL A 148 -8.13 6.00 -1.86
CA VAL A 148 -7.31 5.58 -0.72
C VAL A 148 -8.22 5.35 0.49
N THR A 149 -8.08 4.18 1.12
CA THR A 149 -8.68 3.88 2.42
C THR A 149 -7.59 3.82 3.49
N TYR A 150 -7.95 4.02 4.77
CA TYR A 150 -6.97 4.14 5.85
C TYR A 150 -7.03 3.02 6.90
N ASN A 151 -8.07 2.20 6.89
CA ASN A 151 -8.22 1.06 7.81
C ASN A 151 -8.76 -0.18 7.06
N PRO A 152 -7.94 -1.07 6.51
CA PRO A 152 -6.49 -0.95 6.32
C PRO A 152 -6.11 0.12 5.29
N ARG A 153 -4.85 0.57 5.33
CA ARG A 153 -4.36 1.55 4.34
C ARG A 153 -4.14 0.86 3.01
N CYS A 154 -5.04 1.14 2.06
CA CYS A 154 -5.10 0.49 0.76
C CYS A 154 -5.36 1.53 -0.34
N ILE A 155 -4.75 1.32 -1.49
CA ILE A 155 -4.90 2.15 -2.70
C ILE A 155 -5.54 1.28 -3.77
N LYS A 156 -6.62 1.78 -4.41
CA LYS A 156 -7.31 1.12 -5.51
C LYS A 156 -7.53 2.10 -6.65
N PHE A 157 -7.72 1.60 -7.87
CA PHE A 157 -8.20 2.41 -8.97
C PHE A 157 -9.64 2.88 -8.70
N ASN A 158 -9.98 4.07 -9.18
CA ASN A 158 -11.31 4.63 -9.05
C ASN A 158 -12.11 4.36 -10.34
N ASP A 159 -12.95 3.34 -10.34
CA ASP A 159 -13.75 2.90 -11.49
C ASP A 159 -14.68 3.99 -12.05
N GLN A 160 -14.94 5.05 -11.25
CA GLN A 160 -15.72 6.21 -11.68
C GLN A 160 -14.89 7.24 -12.46
N TYR A 161 -13.56 7.10 -12.46
CA TYR A 161 -12.69 7.98 -13.22
C TYR A 161 -12.72 7.59 -14.70
N LYS A 162 -13.17 8.51 -15.54
CA LYS A 162 -13.12 8.37 -17.00
C LYS A 162 -11.88 9.08 -17.53
N LEU A 163 -11.09 8.38 -18.34
CA LEU A 163 -9.96 8.94 -19.07
C LEU A 163 -10.45 9.86 -20.17
#